data_bb207a12e2463c9e24e12a1115034f30
#
_entry.id   bb207a12e2463c9e24e12a1115034f30
#
_cell.length_a   1.000
_cell.length_b   1.000
_cell.length_c   1.000
_cell.angle_alpha   90.00
_cell.angle_beta   90.00
_cell.angle_gamma   90.00
#
_symmetry.space_group_name_H-M   'P 1'
#
loop_
_entity.id
_entity.type
_entity.pdbx_description
1 polymer ?
#
loop_
_entity_poly.entity_id
_entity_poly.type
_entity_poly.pdbx_seq_one_letter_code
_entity_poly.pdbx_strand_id
1 'polypeptide(L)'
;MISPTGNESYEEFLNAFRFSFSSVNSYNNCPRCFWLSYLQDPKLEQSENAFAQWGSFMHSIYERFYGGKLDFFDICAEYEDQYHQKVTIQFPPNAWVDLNKKYYEAGLDAIELIDDLPSHISVLDIECKFRLKIRDISFVGYADLILQNTETEDIIIVDHKSKSKFKSKAEQKEYARQLYLY
;
A
#
# COMPACT_ATOMS: atom_id res chain seq x y z
N MET A 1 -2.37 3.57 24.65
CA MET A 1 -1.83 4.69 23.85
C MET A 1 -1.91 5.92 24.71
N ILE A 2 -0.79 6.59 24.96
CA ILE A 2 -0.74 7.80 25.78
C ILE A 2 -1.19 8.95 24.89
N SER A 3 -2.35 9.50 25.13
CA SER A 3 -2.74 10.79 24.54
C SER A 3 -1.99 11.87 25.30
N PRO A 4 -1.23 12.78 24.66
CA PRO A 4 -0.54 13.84 25.37
C PRO A 4 -1.58 14.78 26.00
N THR A 5 -1.82 14.58 27.27
CA THR A 5 -2.59 15.52 28.08
C THR A 5 -1.64 16.64 28.51
N GLY A 6 -1.39 17.60 27.65
CA GLY A 6 -0.82 18.94 27.95
C GLY A 6 0.44 19.11 28.81
N ASN A 7 0.90 18.09 29.54
CA ASN A 7 2.03 18.13 30.47
C ASN A 7 3.06 17.00 30.29
N GLU A 8 2.82 16.06 29.36
CA GLU A 8 3.83 15.04 29.06
C GLU A 8 4.83 15.60 28.07
N SER A 9 6.09 15.27 28.26
CA SER A 9 7.12 15.74 27.33
C SER A 9 6.85 15.14 25.96
N TYR A 10 6.80 15.92 24.91
CA TYR A 10 6.69 15.46 23.53
C TYR A 10 7.74 14.39 23.20
N GLU A 11 8.82 14.37 23.93
CA GLU A 11 9.91 13.40 23.79
C GLU A 11 9.48 11.98 24.17
N GLU A 12 8.76 11.79 25.29
CA GLU A 12 8.23 10.47 25.67
C GLU A 12 7.23 9.95 24.66
N PHE A 13 6.38 10.85 24.16
CA PHE A 13 5.43 10.51 23.10
C PHE A 13 6.14 10.10 21.80
N LEU A 14 7.11 10.87 21.33
CA LEU A 14 7.86 10.57 20.12
C LEU A 14 8.65 9.25 20.23
N ASN A 15 9.18 8.96 21.40
CA ASN A 15 9.88 7.70 21.68
C ASN A 15 8.93 6.48 21.68
N ALA A 16 7.66 6.67 22.04
CA ALA A 16 6.66 5.61 22.03
C ALA A 16 5.96 5.44 20.65
N PHE A 17 5.96 6.50 19.84
CA PHE A 17 5.29 6.49 18.54
C PHE A 17 6.11 5.74 17.48
N ARG A 18 5.42 4.90 16.72
CA ARG A 18 6.02 4.19 15.59
C ARG A 18 5.63 4.88 14.30
N PHE A 19 6.60 5.51 13.68
CA PHE A 19 6.41 6.18 12.41
C PHE A 19 6.29 5.16 11.27
N SER A 20 5.58 5.53 10.22
CA SER A 20 5.56 4.85 8.93
C SER A 20 5.72 5.87 7.81
N PHE A 21 6.03 5.44 6.61
CA PHE A 21 6.07 6.34 5.46
C PHE A 21 4.76 7.13 5.32
N SER A 22 3.62 6.46 5.44
CA SER A 22 2.30 7.09 5.35
C SER A 22 2.06 8.12 6.45
N SER A 23 2.50 7.86 7.69
CA SER A 23 2.33 8.81 8.81
C SER A 23 3.19 10.06 8.61
N VAL A 24 4.44 9.90 8.17
CA VAL A 24 5.32 11.03 7.86
C VAL A 24 4.80 11.83 6.68
N ASN A 25 4.33 11.16 5.63
CA ASN A 25 3.75 11.83 4.47
C ASN A 25 2.46 12.59 4.83
N SER A 26 1.62 12.02 5.69
CA SER A 26 0.45 12.70 6.24
C SER A 26 0.83 13.98 6.99
N TYR A 27 1.87 13.94 7.82
CA TYR A 27 2.38 15.12 8.52
C TYR A 27 2.88 16.19 7.55
N ASN A 28 3.68 15.81 6.57
CA ASN A 28 4.23 16.74 5.58
C ASN A 28 3.16 17.43 4.75
N ASN A 29 2.09 16.71 4.41
CA ASN A 29 1.00 17.27 3.61
C ASN A 29 -0.01 18.08 4.46
N CYS A 30 -0.31 17.63 5.66
CA CYS A 30 -1.28 18.25 6.56
C CYS A 30 -1.01 17.84 8.01
N PRO A 31 -0.29 18.62 8.80
CA PRO A 31 -0.01 18.29 10.20
C PRO A 31 -1.27 18.07 11.04
N ARG A 32 -2.36 18.81 10.75
CA ARG A 32 -3.65 18.61 11.42
C ARG A 32 -4.27 17.26 11.08
N CYS A 33 -4.19 16.83 9.81
CA CYS A 33 -4.68 15.52 9.39
C CYS A 33 -3.88 14.40 10.04
N PHE A 34 -2.56 14.56 10.14
CA PHE A 34 -1.71 13.63 10.87
C PHE A 34 -2.14 13.52 12.34
N TRP A 35 -2.34 14.65 13.02
CA TRP A 35 -2.78 14.64 14.41
C TRP A 35 -4.10 13.90 14.59
N LEU A 36 -5.10 14.21 13.75
CA LEU A 36 -6.44 13.59 13.81
C LEU A 36 -6.40 12.08 13.52
N SER A 37 -5.55 11.63 12.58
CA SER A 37 -5.52 10.24 12.12
C SER A 37 -4.63 9.33 12.96
N TYR A 38 -3.57 9.89 13.57
CA TYR A 38 -2.54 9.07 14.22
C TYR A 38 -2.40 9.32 15.72
N LEU A 39 -2.68 10.53 16.19
CA LEU A 39 -2.39 10.94 17.55
C LEU A 39 -3.64 11.11 18.43
N GLN A 40 -4.74 11.54 17.84
CA GLN A 40 -5.99 11.75 18.58
C GLN A 40 -6.58 10.42 19.04
N ASP A 41 -7.16 10.40 20.23
CA ASP A 41 -7.91 9.27 20.78
C ASP A 41 -9.30 9.76 21.25
N PRO A 42 -10.41 9.19 20.75
CA PRO A 42 -10.46 8.19 19.68
C PRO A 42 -10.02 8.76 18.33
N LYS A 43 -9.42 7.90 17.51
CA LYS A 43 -9.06 8.27 16.15
C LYS A 43 -10.31 8.58 15.34
N LEU A 44 -10.24 9.55 14.46
CA LEU A 44 -11.27 9.76 13.44
C LEU A 44 -11.35 8.50 12.56
N GLU A 45 -12.52 7.89 12.51
CA GLU A 45 -12.78 6.85 11.52
C GLU A 45 -12.61 7.43 10.13
N GLN A 46 -11.66 6.92 9.39
CA GLN A 46 -11.54 7.24 7.98
C GLN A 46 -12.65 6.49 7.25
N SER A 47 -13.55 7.22 6.59
CA SER A 47 -14.53 6.59 5.72
C SER A 47 -13.81 5.86 4.60
N GLU A 48 -14.08 4.58 4.45
CA GLU A 48 -13.67 3.85 3.26
C GLU A 48 -14.21 4.56 2.00
N ASN A 49 -13.46 4.47 0.93
CA ASN A 49 -13.88 4.95 -0.38
C ASN A 49 -13.59 3.90 -1.45
N ALA A 50 -14.24 4.02 -2.60
CA ALA A 50 -14.12 3.06 -3.69
C ALA A 50 -12.67 2.83 -4.15
N PHE A 51 -11.85 3.89 -4.17
CA PHE A 51 -10.44 3.77 -4.57
C PHE A 51 -9.64 2.92 -3.58
N ALA A 52 -9.90 3.07 -2.28
CA ALA A 52 -9.24 2.28 -1.24
C ALA A 52 -9.69 0.81 -1.29
N GLN A 53 -10.99 0.56 -1.46
CA GLN A 53 -11.50 -0.81 -1.60
C GLN A 53 -10.90 -1.50 -2.83
N TRP A 54 -10.89 -0.80 -3.97
CA TRP A 54 -10.31 -1.33 -5.20
C TRP A 54 -8.81 -1.61 -5.05
N GLY A 55 -8.06 -0.67 -4.45
CA GLY A 55 -6.64 -0.85 -4.19
C GLY A 55 -6.36 -2.06 -3.28
N SER A 56 -7.08 -2.18 -2.17
CA SER A 56 -6.94 -3.32 -1.25
C SER A 56 -7.31 -4.65 -1.93
N PHE A 57 -8.31 -4.63 -2.80
CA PHE A 57 -8.67 -5.83 -3.56
C PHE A 57 -7.56 -6.24 -4.53
N MET A 58 -6.99 -5.29 -5.28
CA MET A 58 -5.85 -5.57 -6.18
C MET A 58 -4.66 -6.14 -5.41
N HIS A 59 -4.29 -5.57 -4.26
CA HIS A 59 -3.24 -6.10 -3.41
C HIS A 59 -3.54 -7.55 -2.97
N SER A 60 -4.79 -7.86 -2.61
CA SER A 60 -5.17 -9.22 -2.21
C SER A 60 -5.06 -10.24 -3.35
N ILE A 61 -5.30 -9.82 -4.60
CA ILE A 61 -5.11 -10.67 -5.79
C ILE A 61 -3.61 -10.96 -5.99
N TYR A 62 -2.76 -9.92 -5.95
CA TYR A 62 -1.31 -10.08 -6.08
C TYR A 62 -0.71 -10.94 -4.95
N GLU A 63 -1.12 -10.70 -3.70
CA GLU A 63 -0.70 -11.51 -2.55
C GLU A 63 -1.01 -13.01 -2.76
N ARG A 64 -2.21 -13.31 -3.23
CA ARG A 64 -2.64 -14.70 -3.45
C ARG A 64 -1.91 -15.33 -4.64
N PHE A 65 -1.70 -14.58 -5.70
CA PHE A 65 -0.98 -15.06 -6.89
C PHE A 65 0.49 -15.35 -6.55
N TYR A 66 1.24 -14.39 -6.03
CA TYR A 66 2.65 -14.59 -5.67
C TYR A 66 2.84 -15.55 -4.50
N GLY A 67 1.81 -15.71 -3.67
CA GLY A 67 1.76 -16.72 -2.60
C GLY A 67 1.42 -18.13 -3.06
N GLY A 68 1.21 -18.35 -4.36
CA GLY A 68 0.87 -19.66 -4.94
C GLY A 68 -0.52 -20.17 -4.52
N LYS A 69 -1.40 -19.28 -4.07
CA LYS A 69 -2.79 -19.61 -3.70
C LYS A 69 -3.79 -19.38 -4.83
N LEU A 70 -3.35 -18.76 -5.90
CA LEU A 70 -4.13 -18.42 -7.08
C LEU A 70 -3.28 -18.71 -8.32
N ASP A 71 -3.81 -19.51 -9.22
CA ASP A 71 -3.13 -19.86 -10.45
C ASP A 71 -3.27 -18.74 -11.50
N PHE A 72 -2.30 -18.65 -12.40
CA PHE A 72 -2.30 -17.70 -13.51
C PHE A 72 -3.58 -17.79 -14.38
N PHE A 73 -4.06 -19.02 -14.62
CA PHE A 73 -5.27 -19.23 -15.44
C PHE A 73 -6.57 -18.84 -14.73
N ASP A 74 -6.57 -18.81 -13.41
CA ASP A 74 -7.76 -18.55 -12.60
C ASP A 74 -7.85 -17.09 -12.12
N ILE A 75 -6.76 -16.31 -12.24
CA ILE A 75 -6.66 -14.98 -11.63
C ILE A 75 -7.70 -13.99 -12.19
N CYS A 76 -7.95 -14.02 -13.50
CA CYS A 76 -8.97 -13.16 -14.12
C CYS A 76 -10.39 -13.54 -13.67
N ALA A 77 -10.70 -14.84 -13.68
CA ALA A 77 -12.00 -15.34 -13.23
C ALA A 77 -12.26 -15.02 -11.77
N GLU A 78 -11.23 -15.15 -10.92
CA GLU A 78 -11.31 -14.79 -9.50
C GLU A 78 -11.55 -13.29 -9.29
N TYR A 79 -10.90 -12.44 -10.09
CA TYR A 79 -11.12 -10.99 -10.04
C TYR A 79 -12.57 -10.65 -10.41
N GLU A 80 -13.09 -11.19 -11.50
CA GLU A 80 -14.47 -10.94 -11.97
C GLU A 80 -15.50 -11.40 -10.94
N ASP A 81 -15.33 -12.61 -10.37
CA ASP A 81 -16.26 -13.17 -9.39
C ASP A 81 -16.30 -12.37 -8.09
N GLN A 82 -15.15 -11.91 -7.61
CA GLN A 82 -15.06 -11.22 -6.33
C GLN A 82 -15.20 -9.70 -6.41
N TYR A 83 -15.05 -9.08 -7.58
CA TYR A 83 -15.01 -7.63 -7.71
C TYR A 83 -16.15 -6.93 -6.99
N HIS A 84 -17.40 -7.31 -7.30
CA HIS A 84 -18.60 -6.66 -6.75
C HIS A 84 -18.83 -6.96 -5.25
N GLN A 85 -18.16 -7.97 -4.72
CA GLN A 85 -18.20 -8.29 -3.29
C GLN A 85 -17.16 -7.47 -2.51
N LYS A 86 -16.03 -7.13 -3.15
CA LYS A 86 -14.90 -6.42 -2.54
C LYS A 86 -14.96 -4.90 -2.76
N VAL A 87 -15.48 -4.48 -3.91
CA VAL A 87 -15.65 -3.06 -4.27
C VAL A 87 -17.14 -2.74 -4.23
N THR A 88 -17.64 -2.46 -3.03
CA THR A 88 -19.07 -2.24 -2.76
C THR A 88 -19.46 -0.77 -2.82
N ILE A 89 -18.49 0.14 -2.65
CA ILE A 89 -18.70 1.58 -2.72
C ILE A 89 -18.56 2.04 -4.17
N GLN A 90 -19.53 2.83 -4.63
CA GLN A 90 -19.45 3.40 -5.97
C GLN A 90 -18.39 4.49 -6.05
N PHE A 91 -17.67 4.53 -7.16
CA PHE A 91 -16.76 5.61 -7.45
C PHE A 91 -17.49 6.95 -7.58
N PRO A 92 -16.86 8.06 -7.20
CA PRO A 92 -17.50 9.37 -7.32
C PRO A 92 -17.81 9.69 -8.78
N PRO A 93 -18.91 10.41 -9.03
CA PRO A 93 -19.29 10.77 -10.39
C PRO A 93 -18.19 11.62 -11.06
N ASN A 94 -17.94 11.34 -12.32
CA ASN A 94 -17.00 12.09 -13.14
C ASN A 94 -17.70 12.50 -14.44
N ALA A 95 -17.55 13.76 -14.86
CA ALA A 95 -18.24 14.31 -16.03
C ALA A 95 -17.80 13.70 -17.38
N TRP A 96 -16.64 13.03 -17.40
CA TRP A 96 -15.99 12.59 -18.64
C TRP A 96 -15.89 11.07 -18.78
N VAL A 97 -15.94 10.36 -17.66
CA VAL A 97 -15.65 8.91 -17.63
C VAL A 97 -16.50 8.24 -16.55
N ASP A 98 -17.08 7.10 -16.87
CA ASP A 98 -17.61 6.18 -15.86
C ASP A 98 -16.44 5.54 -15.09
N LEU A 99 -16.20 6.01 -13.86
CA LEU A 99 -15.12 5.51 -13.04
C LEU A 99 -15.36 4.07 -12.55
N ASN A 100 -16.61 3.64 -12.37
CA ASN A 100 -16.90 2.27 -11.97
C ASN A 100 -16.44 1.28 -13.06
N LYS A 101 -16.82 1.56 -14.30
CA LYS A 101 -16.38 0.77 -15.45
C LYS A 101 -14.85 0.84 -15.64
N LYS A 102 -14.29 2.05 -15.59
CA LYS A 102 -12.86 2.28 -15.80
C LYS A 102 -11.98 1.52 -14.82
N TYR A 103 -12.32 1.51 -13.51
CA TYR A 103 -11.51 0.84 -12.51
C TYR A 103 -11.68 -0.68 -12.56
N TYR A 104 -12.86 -1.16 -12.95
CA TYR A 104 -13.07 -2.58 -13.22
C TYR A 104 -12.17 -3.06 -14.38
N GLU A 105 -12.21 -2.38 -15.52
CA GLU A 105 -11.41 -2.70 -16.70
C GLU A 105 -9.91 -2.54 -16.41
N ALA A 106 -9.50 -1.47 -15.73
CA ALA A 106 -8.09 -1.26 -15.37
C ALA A 106 -7.53 -2.34 -14.43
N GLY A 107 -8.36 -2.98 -13.62
CA GLY A 107 -7.95 -4.12 -12.82
C GLY A 107 -7.71 -5.36 -13.66
N LEU A 108 -8.59 -5.65 -14.62
CA LEU A 108 -8.39 -6.74 -15.58
C LEU A 108 -7.14 -6.51 -16.43
N ASP A 109 -6.98 -5.32 -17.02
CA ASP A 109 -5.80 -4.96 -17.79
C ASP A 109 -4.50 -5.15 -16.98
N ALA A 110 -4.51 -4.78 -15.68
CA ALA A 110 -3.35 -4.94 -14.81
C ALA A 110 -3.05 -6.41 -14.49
N ILE A 111 -4.08 -7.24 -14.37
CA ILE A 111 -3.93 -8.68 -14.12
C ILE A 111 -3.44 -9.40 -15.38
N GLU A 112 -3.93 -9.04 -16.56
CA GLU A 112 -3.46 -9.60 -17.83
C GLU A 112 -1.97 -9.31 -18.12
N LEU A 113 -1.42 -8.28 -17.48
CA LEU A 113 0.00 -7.92 -17.57
C LEU A 113 0.88 -8.66 -16.55
N ILE A 114 0.30 -9.47 -15.67
CA ILE A 114 1.06 -10.31 -14.74
C ILE A 114 1.65 -11.46 -15.53
N ASP A 115 2.97 -11.62 -15.46
CA ASP A 115 3.68 -12.78 -15.98
C ASP A 115 4.20 -13.63 -14.83
N ASP A 116 4.44 -14.91 -15.13
CA ASP A 116 5.20 -15.79 -14.23
C ASP A 116 6.58 -15.20 -13.97
N LEU A 117 7.04 -15.35 -12.73
CA LEU A 117 8.37 -14.90 -12.38
C LEU A 117 9.42 -15.69 -13.18
N PRO A 118 10.46 -15.05 -13.72
CA PRO A 118 11.58 -15.73 -14.34
C PRO A 118 12.16 -16.80 -13.39
N SER A 119 12.67 -17.90 -13.93
CA SER A 119 13.17 -19.05 -13.13
C SER A 119 14.29 -18.69 -12.14
N HIS A 120 15.01 -17.61 -12.39
CA HIS A 120 16.06 -17.08 -11.49
C HIS A 120 15.52 -16.08 -10.45
N ILE A 121 14.21 -15.84 -10.42
CA ILE A 121 13.58 -14.98 -9.42
C ILE A 121 12.70 -15.85 -8.51
N SER A 122 12.93 -15.77 -7.22
CA SER A 122 12.13 -16.46 -6.20
C SER A 122 11.45 -15.46 -5.27
N VAL A 123 10.25 -15.82 -4.81
CA VAL A 123 9.52 -15.06 -3.77
C VAL A 123 10.14 -15.41 -2.42
N LEU A 124 10.61 -14.40 -1.69
CA LEU A 124 11.09 -14.55 -0.33
C LEU A 124 10.01 -14.30 0.71
N ASP A 125 9.23 -13.24 0.53
CA ASP A 125 8.19 -12.88 1.48
C ASP A 125 7.12 -12.00 0.81
N ILE A 126 5.91 -12.01 1.37
CA ILE A 126 4.75 -11.28 0.89
C ILE A 126 4.13 -10.56 2.08
N GLU A 127 3.70 -9.29 1.89
CA GLU A 127 3.16 -8.44 2.96
C GLU A 127 4.11 -8.40 4.18
N CYS A 128 5.41 -8.36 3.89
CA CYS A 128 6.46 -8.42 4.90
C CYS A 128 6.44 -7.20 5.80
N LYS A 129 6.17 -7.41 7.07
CA LYS A 129 6.24 -6.37 8.09
C LYS A 129 7.63 -6.28 8.67
N PHE A 130 8.27 -5.14 8.52
CA PHE A 130 9.56 -4.88 9.13
C PHE A 130 9.51 -3.71 10.12
N ARG A 131 10.49 -3.73 11.03
CA ARG A 131 10.69 -2.69 12.02
C ARG A 131 12.15 -2.28 11.97
N LEU A 132 12.38 -0.99 11.86
CA LEU A 132 13.73 -0.44 11.85
C LEU A 132 13.82 0.77 12.77
N LYS A 133 15.03 1.12 13.14
CA LYS A 133 15.35 2.37 13.84
C LYS A 133 16.14 3.27 12.91
N ILE A 134 15.66 4.49 12.73
CA ILE A 134 16.41 5.55 12.07
C ILE A 134 16.85 6.50 13.17
N ARG A 135 18.15 6.42 13.56
CA ARG A 135 18.66 6.99 14.80
C ARG A 135 17.85 6.44 16.00
N ASP A 136 17.18 7.31 16.76
CA ASP A 136 16.37 6.91 17.93
C ASP A 136 14.87 6.75 17.61
N ILE A 137 14.48 6.98 16.34
CA ILE A 137 13.07 6.95 15.91
C ILE A 137 12.72 5.55 15.44
N SER A 138 11.65 4.99 16.01
CA SER A 138 11.11 3.68 15.60
C SER A 138 10.25 3.81 14.35
N PHE A 139 10.58 3.04 13.32
CA PHE A 139 9.84 2.96 12.07
C PHE A 139 9.23 1.58 11.87
N VAL A 140 8.05 1.55 11.25
CA VAL A 140 7.38 0.34 10.77
C VAL A 140 7.05 0.52 9.29
N GLY A 141 7.31 -0.51 8.51
CA GLY A 141 6.94 -0.57 7.09
C GLY A 141 6.35 -1.92 6.74
N TYR A 142 5.75 -1.96 5.56
CA TYR A 142 5.24 -3.18 4.94
C TYR A 142 5.72 -3.16 3.49
N ALA A 143 6.41 -4.21 3.08
CA ALA A 143 6.75 -4.45 1.68
C ALA A 143 5.73 -5.43 1.11
N ASP A 144 5.09 -5.07 0.02
CA ASP A 144 4.04 -5.89 -0.59
C ASP A 144 4.62 -7.23 -1.07
N LEU A 145 5.83 -7.19 -1.66
CA LEU A 145 6.51 -8.39 -2.16
C LEU A 145 8.02 -8.22 -2.05
N ILE A 146 8.71 -9.25 -1.57
CA ILE A 146 10.16 -9.33 -1.54
C ILE A 146 10.59 -10.52 -2.41
N LEU A 147 11.41 -10.23 -3.40
CA LEU A 147 11.96 -11.21 -4.33
C LEU A 147 13.48 -11.33 -4.16
N GLN A 148 14.01 -12.45 -4.58
CA GLN A 148 15.44 -12.68 -4.69
C GLN A 148 15.81 -13.12 -6.11
N ASN A 149 16.83 -12.49 -6.66
CA ASN A 149 17.51 -13.04 -7.83
C ASN A 149 18.48 -14.13 -7.34
N THR A 150 18.21 -15.38 -7.67
CA THR A 150 18.99 -16.54 -7.20
C THR A 150 20.36 -16.66 -7.87
N GLU A 151 20.62 -15.95 -8.97
CA GLU A 151 21.91 -15.93 -9.67
C GLU A 151 22.85 -14.85 -9.12
N THR A 152 22.30 -13.68 -8.77
CA THR A 152 23.09 -12.53 -8.26
C THR A 152 22.98 -12.36 -6.76
N GLU A 153 22.08 -13.05 -6.10
CA GLU A 153 21.71 -12.90 -4.68
C GLU A 153 21.10 -11.54 -4.34
N ASP A 154 20.77 -10.72 -5.34
CA ASP A 154 20.14 -9.42 -5.13
C ASP A 154 18.72 -9.57 -4.56
N ILE A 155 18.39 -8.70 -3.61
CA ILE A 155 17.05 -8.58 -3.06
C ILE A 155 16.29 -7.47 -3.79
N ILE A 156 15.08 -7.78 -4.26
CA ILE A 156 14.21 -6.87 -4.97
C ILE A 156 12.98 -6.61 -4.10
N ILE A 157 12.75 -5.35 -3.75
CA ILE A 157 11.56 -4.94 -2.99
C ILE A 157 10.57 -4.35 -3.98
N VAL A 158 9.36 -4.89 -3.98
CA VAL A 158 8.26 -4.44 -4.82
C VAL A 158 7.17 -3.83 -3.95
N ASP A 159 6.64 -2.70 -4.39
CA ASP A 159 5.52 -2.01 -3.76
C ASP A 159 4.49 -1.71 -4.86
N HIS A 160 3.33 -2.35 -4.78
CA HIS A 160 2.26 -2.22 -5.75
C HIS A 160 1.49 -0.93 -5.53
N LYS A 161 1.36 -0.11 -6.56
CA LYS A 161 0.60 1.13 -6.50
C LYS A 161 -0.59 1.08 -7.44
N SER A 162 -1.77 1.06 -6.86
CA SER A 162 -3.05 1.12 -7.56
C SER A 162 -3.31 2.53 -8.15
N LYS A 163 -2.47 2.96 -9.09
CA LYS A 163 -2.49 4.28 -9.69
C LYS A 163 -2.38 4.20 -11.22
N SER A 164 -3.26 4.90 -11.92
CA SER A 164 -3.30 4.86 -13.38
C SER A 164 -2.03 5.39 -14.06
N LYS A 165 -1.39 6.40 -13.49
CA LYS A 165 -0.09 6.93 -13.93
C LYS A 165 0.51 7.91 -12.92
N PHE A 166 1.82 8.03 -12.96
CA PHE A 166 2.53 9.12 -12.28
C PHE A 166 2.45 10.40 -13.12
N LYS A 167 2.08 11.51 -12.49
CA LYS A 167 1.92 12.81 -13.17
C LYS A 167 3.26 13.46 -13.51
N SER A 168 4.32 13.14 -12.75
CA SER A 168 5.64 13.73 -12.92
C SER A 168 6.75 12.85 -12.34
N LYS A 169 8.00 13.13 -12.75
CA LYS A 169 9.20 12.52 -12.14
C LYS A 169 9.34 12.86 -10.64
N ALA A 170 8.84 14.01 -10.20
CA ALA A 170 8.87 14.39 -8.79
C ALA A 170 7.95 13.48 -7.98
N GLU A 171 6.77 13.19 -8.49
CA GLU A 171 5.83 12.25 -7.87
C GLU A 171 6.40 10.83 -7.83
N GLN A 172 7.03 10.36 -8.91
CA GLN A 172 7.71 9.06 -8.90
C GLN A 172 8.77 8.97 -7.80
N LYS A 173 9.58 10.03 -7.64
CA LYS A 173 10.58 10.09 -6.57
C LYS A 173 9.97 10.07 -5.17
N GLU A 174 8.81 10.68 -5.00
CA GLU A 174 8.09 10.65 -3.72
C GLU A 174 7.69 9.22 -3.34
N TYR A 175 7.13 8.47 -4.27
CA TYR A 175 6.81 7.05 -4.05
C TYR A 175 8.07 6.19 -3.86
N ALA A 176 9.12 6.43 -4.64
CA ALA A 176 10.39 5.72 -4.50
C ALA A 176 11.04 5.92 -3.12
N ARG A 177 10.78 7.04 -2.42
CA ARG A 177 11.27 7.25 -1.04
C ARG A 177 10.78 6.17 -0.06
N GLN A 178 9.63 5.60 -0.30
CA GLN A 178 9.12 4.48 0.50
C GLN A 178 10.07 3.28 0.38
N LEU A 179 10.48 2.93 -0.83
CA LEU A 179 11.39 1.81 -1.10
C LEU A 179 12.80 2.03 -0.52
N TYR A 180 13.26 3.28 -0.43
CA TYR A 180 14.55 3.58 0.21
C TYR A 180 14.55 3.45 1.73
N LEU A 181 13.37 3.36 2.35
CA LEU A 181 13.23 3.11 3.78
C LEU A 181 13.15 1.62 4.10
N TYR A 182 12.91 0.80 3.11
CA TYR A 182 12.77 -0.66 3.20
C TYR A 182 14.09 -1.34 2.92
#